data_f0c55b418f736cf35c91c3e3112e81bf
#
_entry.id   f0c55b418f736cf35c91c3e3112e81bf
#
_cell.length_a   1.000
_cell.length_b   1.000
_cell.length_c   1.000
_cell.angle_alpha   90.00
_cell.angle_beta   90.00
_cell.angle_gamma   90.00
#
_symmetry.space_group_name_H-M   'P 1'
#
loop_
_entity.id
_entity.type
_entity.pdbx_description
1 polymer ?
#
loop_
_entity_poly.entity_id
_entity_poly.type
_entity_poly.pdbx_seq_one_letter_code
_entity_poly.pdbx_strand_id
1 'polypeptide(L)'
;MQQHEKYKWDFVQIQLNYVDWLHAQEVSKHNINAEYLYGELHKRGIPAIIMEPLLGGRLAKHNNYLMARLKEKRPTASIASWAFRFAGSPEGVLTVLSGMTYMEHLQDNIRTYSPLEPCSPEELALLEQTAQDMLRYPTVPCTSCQYCMPCPYGLDIPGIFSHYNKCINEGNVPSGSQDPNYMKARKAFLVGYDRSVPRLRQANHCIGC
;
A
#
# COMPACT_ATOMS: atom_id res chain seq x y z
N MET A 1 17.77 13.71 -12.37
CA MET A 1 18.78 14.70 -11.91
C MET A 1 19.39 15.53 -13.03
N GLN A 2 19.74 14.98 -14.20
CA GLN A 2 20.24 15.75 -15.35
C GLN A 2 19.38 16.96 -15.72
N GLN A 3 18.05 16.84 -15.65
CA GLN A 3 17.14 17.95 -15.94
C GLN A 3 17.19 19.06 -14.87
N HIS A 4 17.40 18.68 -13.60
CA HIS A 4 17.57 19.68 -12.53
C HIS A 4 18.84 20.53 -12.75
N GLU A 5 19.94 19.94 -13.20
CA GLU A 5 21.16 20.68 -13.49
C GLU A 5 20.93 21.78 -14.53
N LYS A 6 20.01 21.54 -15.47
CA LYS A 6 19.61 22.49 -16.51
C LYS A 6 18.58 23.51 -16.03
N TYR A 7 17.53 23.09 -15.30
CA TYR A 7 16.34 23.91 -15.03
C TYR A 7 16.24 24.42 -13.59
N LYS A 8 17.06 23.89 -12.66
CA LYS A 8 17.11 24.33 -11.24
C LYS A 8 15.72 24.29 -10.56
N TRP A 9 15.19 23.10 -10.37
CA TRP A 9 13.87 22.90 -9.73
C TRP A 9 13.87 23.40 -8.28
N ASP A 10 12.80 24.07 -7.88
CA ASP A 10 12.59 24.55 -6.51
C ASP A 10 12.17 23.43 -5.57
N PHE A 11 11.46 22.42 -6.07
CA PHE A 11 11.06 21.21 -5.37
C PHE A 11 10.83 20.06 -6.35
N VAL A 12 10.75 18.84 -5.83
CA VAL A 12 10.41 17.64 -6.62
C VAL A 12 9.37 16.80 -5.89
N GLN A 13 8.35 16.34 -6.61
CA GLN A 13 7.38 15.39 -6.09
C GLN A 13 7.89 13.97 -6.32
N ILE A 14 7.95 13.16 -5.24
CA ILE A 14 8.34 11.74 -5.29
C ILE A 14 7.33 10.88 -4.57
N GLN A 15 7.19 9.63 -5.02
CA GLN A 15 6.49 8.59 -4.29
C GLN A 15 7.38 8.12 -3.13
N LEU A 16 6.86 8.17 -1.88
CA LEU A 16 7.60 7.75 -0.71
C LEU A 16 6.65 7.20 0.37
N ASN A 17 6.91 5.98 0.78
CA ASN A 17 6.29 5.30 1.92
C ASN A 17 7.26 4.20 2.40
N TYR A 18 6.96 3.54 3.51
CA TYR A 18 7.89 2.58 4.10
C TYR A 18 8.06 1.26 3.30
N VAL A 19 7.20 0.98 2.30
CA VAL A 19 7.41 -0.14 1.36
C VAL A 19 8.30 0.32 0.21
N ASP A 20 7.97 1.44 -0.45
CA ASP A 20 8.75 1.95 -1.58
C ASP A 20 10.13 2.45 -1.16
N TRP A 21 10.37 2.64 0.14
CA TRP A 21 11.66 3.08 0.66
C TRP A 21 12.79 2.18 0.17
N LEU A 22 12.68 0.86 0.38
CA LEU A 22 13.67 -0.14 -0.02
C LEU A 22 13.14 -1.18 -1.02
N HIS A 23 11.83 -1.27 -1.25
CA HIS A 23 11.19 -2.35 -1.99
C HIS A 23 10.32 -1.86 -3.16
N ALA A 24 10.61 -0.68 -3.72
CA ALA A 24 9.78 -0.10 -4.78
C ALA A 24 9.67 -1.00 -6.03
N GLN A 25 10.72 -1.74 -6.37
CA GLN A 25 10.73 -2.64 -7.53
C GLN A 25 9.85 -3.90 -7.32
N GLU A 26 9.58 -4.29 -6.09
CA GLU A 26 8.65 -5.36 -5.77
C GLU A 26 7.18 -4.93 -5.94
N VAL A 27 6.93 -3.62 -5.81
CA VAL A 27 5.62 -3.01 -6.11
C VAL A 27 5.43 -2.83 -7.62
N SER A 28 6.45 -2.31 -8.31
CA SER A 28 6.48 -2.19 -9.78
C SER A 28 7.92 -2.21 -10.27
N LYS A 29 8.20 -3.04 -11.28
CA LYS A 29 9.55 -3.24 -11.85
C LYS A 29 10.21 -1.96 -12.37
N HIS A 30 9.43 -0.92 -12.66
CA HIS A 30 9.92 0.36 -13.17
C HIS A 30 10.17 1.39 -12.06
N ASN A 31 9.77 1.10 -10.82
CA ASN A 31 9.97 2.00 -9.71
C ASN A 31 11.43 1.97 -9.23
N ILE A 32 11.84 3.10 -8.68
CA ILE A 32 13.16 3.28 -8.03
C ILE A 32 12.90 3.45 -6.54
N ASN A 33 13.74 2.84 -5.70
CA ASN A 33 13.63 2.96 -4.24
C ASN A 33 13.61 4.42 -3.81
N ALA A 34 12.66 4.75 -2.94
CA ALA A 34 12.46 6.12 -2.48
C ALA A 34 13.65 6.65 -1.67
N GLU A 35 14.37 5.78 -0.96
CA GLU A 35 15.61 6.11 -0.26
C GLU A 35 16.63 6.74 -1.22
N TYR A 36 16.86 6.11 -2.36
CA TYR A 36 17.79 6.63 -3.37
C TYR A 36 17.33 7.99 -3.93
N LEU A 37 16.04 8.09 -4.31
CA LEU A 37 15.48 9.32 -4.86
C LEU A 37 15.55 10.47 -3.85
N TYR A 38 15.12 10.22 -2.62
CA TYR A 38 15.19 11.18 -1.52
C TYR A 38 16.64 11.58 -1.24
N GLY A 39 17.55 10.61 -1.13
CA GLY A 39 18.98 10.88 -0.90
C GLY A 39 19.62 11.77 -1.96
N GLU A 40 19.23 11.60 -3.23
CA GLU A 40 19.70 12.45 -4.32
C GLU A 40 19.13 13.88 -4.28
N LEU A 41 17.88 14.04 -3.80
CA LEU A 41 17.28 15.36 -3.58
C LEU A 41 17.93 16.06 -2.39
N HIS A 42 18.07 15.34 -1.25
CA HIS A 42 18.64 15.86 -0.02
C HIS A 42 20.09 16.37 -0.22
N LYS A 43 20.95 15.60 -0.91
CA LYS A 43 22.31 16.01 -1.27
C LYS A 43 22.39 17.33 -2.06
N ARG A 44 21.33 17.69 -2.77
CA ARG A 44 21.23 18.89 -3.61
C ARG A 44 20.45 20.02 -2.95
N GLY A 45 19.96 19.82 -1.73
CA GLY A 45 19.12 20.77 -1.02
C GLY A 45 17.77 21.03 -1.70
N ILE A 46 17.25 20.05 -2.46
CA ILE A 46 15.97 20.16 -3.17
C ILE A 46 14.87 19.60 -2.27
N PRO A 47 13.88 20.43 -1.84
CA PRO A 47 12.77 19.98 -1.04
C PRO A 47 11.90 18.93 -1.77
N ALA A 48 11.38 17.96 -1.02
CA ALA A 48 10.51 16.93 -1.54
C ALA A 48 9.03 17.16 -1.17
N ILE A 49 8.14 17.01 -2.14
CA ILE A 49 6.71 16.81 -1.92
C ILE A 49 6.45 15.30 -2.03
N ILE A 50 5.84 14.73 -1.00
CA ILE A 50 5.61 13.28 -0.95
C ILE A 50 4.22 12.93 -1.47
N MET A 51 4.16 12.04 -2.47
CA MET A 51 2.95 11.39 -2.94
C MET A 51 2.92 9.92 -2.55
N GLU A 52 1.75 9.31 -2.59
CA GLU A 52 1.51 7.89 -2.27
C GLU A 52 2.00 7.47 -0.87
N PRO A 53 1.82 8.28 0.19
CA PRO A 53 2.27 7.93 1.54
C PRO A 53 1.58 6.65 2.03
N LEU A 54 0.37 6.36 1.54
CA LEU A 54 -0.41 5.16 1.88
C LEU A 54 -0.35 4.06 0.81
N LEU A 55 0.49 4.18 -0.22
CA LEU A 55 0.60 3.22 -1.32
C LEU A 55 -0.78 2.85 -1.90
N GLY A 56 -1.52 3.85 -2.39
CA GLY A 56 -2.90 3.69 -2.89
C GLY A 56 -3.90 3.25 -1.82
N GLY A 57 -3.62 3.46 -0.54
CA GLY A 57 -4.45 3.05 0.60
C GLY A 57 -4.10 1.68 1.20
N ARG A 58 -3.15 0.94 0.62
CA ARG A 58 -2.71 -0.38 1.13
C ARG A 58 -2.13 -0.30 2.54
N LEU A 59 -1.51 0.82 2.90
CA LEU A 59 -0.88 1.02 4.20
C LEU A 59 -1.84 1.56 5.27
N ALA A 60 -3.09 1.84 4.91
CA ALA A 60 -4.13 2.23 5.86
C ALA A 60 -4.78 1.02 6.57
N LYS A 61 -4.62 -0.19 6.01
CA LYS A 61 -5.19 -1.42 6.56
C LYS A 61 -4.32 -2.62 6.22
N HIS A 62 -3.93 -3.37 7.22
CA HIS A 62 -3.18 -4.62 7.10
C HIS A 62 -4.01 -5.83 7.55
N ASN A 63 -3.42 -7.03 7.47
CA ASN A 63 -3.96 -8.19 8.16
C ASN A 63 -3.90 -8.00 9.70
N ASN A 64 -4.69 -8.79 10.43
CA ASN A 64 -4.82 -8.64 11.88
C ASN A 64 -3.47 -8.77 12.63
N TYR A 65 -2.55 -9.61 12.15
CA TYR A 65 -1.25 -9.81 12.77
C TYR A 65 -0.39 -8.53 12.69
N LEU A 66 -0.26 -7.95 11.51
CA LEU A 66 0.52 -6.72 11.33
C LEU A 66 -0.12 -5.52 12.05
N MET A 67 -1.46 -5.42 12.01
CA MET A 67 -2.17 -4.38 12.76
C MET A 67 -1.93 -4.52 14.27
N ALA A 68 -1.96 -5.74 14.82
CA ALA A 68 -1.72 -5.97 16.24
C ALA A 68 -0.31 -5.51 16.67
N ARG A 69 0.73 -5.83 15.88
CA ARG A 69 2.11 -5.39 16.14
C ARG A 69 2.25 -3.86 16.16
N LEU A 70 1.65 -3.17 15.19
CA LEU A 70 1.68 -1.71 15.15
C LEU A 70 0.91 -1.11 16.34
N LYS A 71 -0.24 -1.68 16.70
CA LYS A 71 -1.06 -1.25 17.84
C LYS A 71 -0.41 -1.54 19.20
N GLU A 72 0.38 -2.61 19.32
CA GLU A 72 1.15 -2.89 20.54
C GLU A 72 2.14 -1.74 20.84
N LYS A 73 2.78 -1.21 19.80
CA LYS A 73 3.74 -0.12 19.96
C LYS A 73 3.05 1.24 20.20
N ARG A 74 1.94 1.52 19.48
CA ARG A 74 1.13 2.74 19.63
C ARG A 74 -0.37 2.41 19.63
N PRO A 75 -0.97 2.08 20.80
CA PRO A 75 -2.35 1.59 20.89
C PRO A 75 -3.41 2.55 20.34
N THR A 76 -3.21 3.85 20.51
CA THR A 76 -4.16 4.90 20.08
C THR A 76 -3.95 5.38 18.65
N ALA A 77 -2.79 5.14 18.05
CA ALA A 77 -2.46 5.58 16.71
C ALA A 77 -3.27 4.79 15.66
N SER A 78 -3.74 5.44 14.61
CA SER A 78 -4.33 4.74 13.46
C SER A 78 -3.25 3.96 12.70
N ILE A 79 -3.64 2.97 11.89
CA ILE A 79 -2.68 2.27 11.02
C ILE A 79 -2.13 3.23 9.96
N ALA A 80 -2.97 4.12 9.41
CA ALA A 80 -2.56 5.11 8.43
C ALA A 80 -1.52 6.10 8.98
N SER A 81 -1.63 6.49 10.26
CA SER A 81 -0.71 7.43 10.88
C SER A 81 0.75 6.96 10.90
N TRP A 82 1.00 5.65 10.93
CA TRP A 82 2.34 5.10 10.82
C TRP A 82 3.00 5.45 9.48
N ALA A 83 2.26 5.29 8.38
CA ALA A 83 2.77 5.62 7.05
C ALA A 83 2.92 7.13 6.84
N PHE A 84 2.00 7.94 7.38
CA PHE A 84 2.11 9.40 7.35
C PHE A 84 3.29 9.89 8.17
N ARG A 85 3.51 9.37 9.37
CA ARG A 85 4.68 9.71 10.19
C ARG A 85 5.98 9.33 9.47
N PHE A 86 6.03 8.12 8.88
CA PHE A 86 7.18 7.70 8.07
C PHE A 86 7.45 8.70 6.95
N ALA A 87 6.42 9.04 6.17
CA ALA A 87 6.56 9.94 5.02
C ALA A 87 6.96 11.36 5.41
N GLY A 88 6.58 11.83 6.60
CA GLY A 88 6.94 13.15 7.12
C GLY A 88 8.25 13.18 7.92
N SER A 89 8.83 12.02 8.28
CA SER A 89 10.04 11.95 9.12
C SER A 89 11.34 12.42 8.43
N PRO A 90 11.56 12.20 7.11
CA PRO A 90 12.80 12.62 6.47
C PRO A 90 12.95 14.14 6.45
N GLU A 91 14.16 14.64 6.69
CA GLU A 91 14.48 16.06 6.67
C GLU A 91 14.28 16.67 5.25
N GLY A 92 13.79 17.90 5.16
CA GLY A 92 13.57 18.57 3.86
C GLY A 92 12.30 18.10 3.13
N VAL A 93 11.42 17.33 3.77
CA VAL A 93 10.06 17.11 3.27
C VAL A 93 9.26 18.39 3.44
N LEU A 94 8.81 18.96 2.33
CA LEU A 94 8.03 20.19 2.29
C LEU A 94 6.57 19.94 2.70
N THR A 95 5.98 18.88 2.15
CA THR A 95 4.61 18.46 2.46
C THR A 95 4.37 17.02 2.06
N VAL A 96 3.36 16.40 2.69
CA VAL A 96 2.89 15.05 2.37
C VAL A 96 1.45 15.13 1.87
N LEU A 97 1.21 14.66 0.65
CA LEU A 97 -0.11 14.69 0.02
C LEU A 97 -0.99 13.58 0.60
N SER A 98 -2.26 13.88 0.82
CA SER A 98 -3.23 12.91 1.34
C SER A 98 -4.57 13.01 0.61
N GLY A 99 -5.05 11.86 0.11
CA GLY A 99 -6.36 11.71 -0.51
C GLY A 99 -7.46 11.49 0.54
N MET A 100 -7.78 12.53 1.32
CA MET A 100 -8.81 12.47 2.37
C MET A 100 -10.21 12.50 1.76
N THR A 101 -11.02 11.47 2.04
CA THR A 101 -12.40 11.36 1.56
C THR A 101 -13.41 11.69 2.67
N TYR A 102 -13.07 11.38 3.93
CA TYR A 102 -13.94 11.55 5.09
C TYR A 102 -13.31 12.51 6.10
N MET A 103 -14.16 13.15 6.93
CA MET A 103 -13.71 14.06 7.99
C MET A 103 -12.78 13.38 9.01
N GLU A 104 -13.01 12.10 9.27
CA GLU A 104 -12.17 11.28 10.16
C GLU A 104 -10.73 11.18 9.65
N HIS A 105 -10.53 11.10 8.32
CA HIS A 105 -9.18 11.11 7.72
C HIS A 105 -8.47 12.43 7.97
N LEU A 106 -9.17 13.57 7.81
CA LEU A 106 -8.63 14.89 8.09
C LEU A 106 -8.23 15.03 9.56
N GLN A 107 -9.12 14.64 10.47
CA GLN A 107 -8.88 14.70 11.92
C GLN A 107 -7.69 13.83 12.34
N ASP A 108 -7.57 12.64 11.76
CA ASP A 108 -6.45 11.73 12.04
C ASP A 108 -5.12 12.29 11.52
N ASN A 109 -5.12 12.86 10.31
CA ASN A 109 -3.94 13.49 9.73
C ASN A 109 -3.51 14.73 10.53
N ILE A 110 -4.45 15.57 10.97
CA ILE A 110 -4.14 16.71 11.84
C ILE A 110 -3.50 16.21 13.15
N ARG A 111 -4.06 15.19 13.80
CA ARG A 111 -3.46 14.61 15.01
C ARG A 111 -2.05 14.06 14.77
N THR A 112 -1.80 13.54 13.58
CA THR A 112 -0.50 12.96 13.21
C THR A 112 0.56 14.05 12.96
N TYR A 113 0.15 15.20 12.41
CA TYR A 113 1.07 16.27 12.00
C TYR A 113 1.10 17.48 12.93
N SER A 114 0.28 17.53 13.99
CA SER A 114 0.21 18.67 14.89
C SER A 114 0.40 18.31 16.39
N PRO A 115 1.66 18.18 16.84
CA PRO A 115 2.92 18.20 16.12
C PRO A 115 3.25 16.86 15.44
N LEU A 116 4.04 16.88 14.38
CA LEU A 116 4.62 15.65 13.85
C LEU A 116 5.69 15.12 14.81
N GLU A 117 5.53 13.89 15.24
CA GLU A 117 6.56 13.11 15.92
C GLU A 117 7.25 12.21 14.90
N PRO A 118 8.51 12.47 14.49
CA PRO A 118 9.25 11.61 13.58
C PRO A 118 9.33 10.17 14.10
N CYS A 119 9.43 9.21 13.19
CA CYS A 119 9.63 7.81 13.58
C CYS A 119 10.97 7.61 14.26
N SER A 120 11.00 6.91 15.41
CA SER A 120 12.24 6.51 16.06
C SER A 120 12.95 5.41 15.26
N PRO A 121 14.27 5.15 15.50
CA PRO A 121 14.98 4.06 14.83
C PRO A 121 14.28 2.70 15.02
N GLU A 122 13.71 2.42 16.20
CA GLU A 122 12.98 1.18 16.48
C GLU A 122 11.66 1.11 15.70
N GLU A 123 10.99 2.24 15.52
CA GLU A 123 9.77 2.35 14.72
C GLU A 123 10.08 2.17 13.23
N LEU A 124 11.19 2.73 12.74
CA LEU A 124 11.66 2.51 11.38
C LEU A 124 11.97 1.03 11.11
N ALA A 125 12.66 0.36 12.04
CA ALA A 125 12.92 -1.08 11.95
C ALA A 125 11.63 -1.91 11.97
N LEU A 126 10.64 -1.53 12.79
CA LEU A 126 9.32 -2.18 12.82
C LEU A 126 8.57 -2.00 11.48
N LEU A 127 8.64 -0.83 10.87
CA LEU A 127 7.99 -0.55 9.58
C LEU A 127 8.67 -1.30 8.44
N GLU A 128 10.01 -1.40 8.45
CA GLU A 128 10.75 -2.21 7.49
C GLU A 128 10.36 -3.70 7.60
N GLN A 129 10.30 -4.25 8.81
CA GLN A 129 9.82 -5.62 9.01
C GLN A 129 8.36 -5.79 8.56
N THR A 130 7.52 -4.78 8.77
CA THR A 130 6.13 -4.78 8.30
C THR A 130 6.06 -4.80 6.77
N ALA A 131 6.91 -4.02 6.09
CA ALA A 131 7.01 -4.02 4.62
C ALA A 131 7.41 -5.41 4.09
N GLN A 132 8.45 -6.02 4.66
CA GLN A 132 8.90 -7.37 4.29
C GLN A 132 7.80 -8.42 4.51
N ASP A 133 7.11 -8.36 5.64
CA ASP A 133 6.01 -9.28 5.92
C ASP A 133 4.83 -9.10 4.95
N MET A 134 4.50 -7.85 4.56
CA MET A 134 3.50 -7.59 3.53
C MET A 134 3.86 -8.19 2.17
N LEU A 135 5.12 -8.09 1.77
CA LEU A 135 5.59 -8.56 0.47
C LEU A 135 5.67 -10.08 0.36
N ARG A 136 5.71 -10.79 1.49
CA ARG A 136 5.64 -12.28 1.52
C ARG A 136 4.28 -12.84 1.11
N TYR A 137 3.20 -12.05 1.20
CA TYR A 137 1.86 -12.49 0.82
C TYR A 137 1.59 -12.17 -0.65
N PRO A 138 1.31 -13.16 -1.51
CA PRO A 138 1.08 -12.98 -2.95
C PRO A 138 -0.32 -12.37 -3.22
N THR A 139 -0.66 -11.29 -2.55
CA THR A 139 -1.92 -10.58 -2.74
C THR A 139 -1.85 -9.61 -3.92
N VAL A 140 -2.98 -9.42 -4.60
CA VAL A 140 -3.09 -8.35 -5.61
C VAL A 140 -3.15 -7.00 -4.89
N PRO A 141 -2.39 -5.97 -5.33
CA PRO A 141 -2.36 -4.65 -4.69
C PRO A 141 -3.64 -3.84 -5.00
N CYS A 142 -4.79 -4.40 -4.68
CA CYS A 142 -6.10 -3.78 -4.88
C CYS A 142 -6.60 -3.16 -3.57
N THR A 143 -6.97 -1.88 -3.61
CA THR A 143 -7.54 -1.12 -2.49
C THR A 143 -9.03 -0.85 -2.65
N SER A 144 -9.66 -1.43 -3.68
CA SER A 144 -11.06 -1.17 -4.05
C SER A 144 -11.35 0.31 -4.37
N CYS A 145 -10.37 1.07 -4.82
CA CYS A 145 -10.51 2.49 -5.19
C CYS A 145 -11.39 2.72 -6.43
N GLN A 146 -11.79 1.66 -7.14
CA GLN A 146 -12.65 1.65 -8.33
C GLN A 146 -12.08 2.41 -9.54
N TYR A 147 -10.80 2.78 -9.54
CA TYR A 147 -10.17 3.47 -10.67
C TYR A 147 -10.21 2.65 -11.99
N CYS A 148 -10.27 1.31 -11.89
CA CYS A 148 -10.44 0.39 -13.02
C CYS A 148 -11.91 0.20 -13.45
N MET A 149 -12.85 0.94 -12.86
CA MET A 149 -14.28 0.82 -13.16
C MET A 149 -14.81 2.06 -13.91
N PRO A 150 -15.81 1.91 -14.80
CA PRO A 150 -16.45 0.66 -15.18
C PRO A 150 -15.59 -0.19 -16.12
N CYS A 151 -15.60 -1.51 -15.93
CA CYS A 151 -14.99 -2.41 -16.89
C CYS A 151 -15.85 -2.51 -18.15
N PRO A 152 -15.31 -2.34 -19.39
CA PRO A 152 -16.10 -2.41 -20.63
C PRO A 152 -16.78 -3.77 -20.84
N TYR A 153 -16.28 -4.82 -20.21
CA TYR A 153 -16.83 -6.19 -20.28
C TYR A 153 -17.69 -6.54 -19.05
N GLY A 154 -18.04 -5.57 -18.24
CA GLY A 154 -18.96 -5.72 -17.12
C GLY A 154 -18.39 -6.43 -15.90
N LEU A 155 -17.08 -6.64 -15.79
CA LEU A 155 -16.47 -7.32 -14.65
C LEU A 155 -16.48 -6.44 -13.39
N ASP A 156 -16.66 -7.07 -12.22
CA ASP A 156 -16.38 -6.45 -10.93
C ASP A 156 -14.93 -6.70 -10.52
N ILE A 157 -14.01 -5.96 -11.16
CA ILE A 157 -12.57 -6.12 -10.93
C ILE A 157 -12.19 -5.97 -9.44
N PRO A 158 -12.65 -4.93 -8.71
CA PRO A 158 -12.35 -4.79 -7.28
C PRO A 158 -12.91 -5.94 -6.43
N GLY A 159 -14.12 -6.41 -6.71
CA GLY A 159 -14.73 -7.54 -6.01
C GLY A 159 -13.97 -8.84 -6.22
N ILE A 160 -13.52 -9.09 -7.46
CA ILE A 160 -12.70 -10.26 -7.81
C ILE A 160 -11.38 -10.25 -7.02
N PHE A 161 -10.64 -9.13 -7.03
CA PHE A 161 -9.38 -9.02 -6.33
C PHE A 161 -9.53 -9.04 -4.80
N SER A 162 -10.60 -8.42 -4.27
CA SER A 162 -10.91 -8.46 -2.85
C SER A 162 -11.16 -9.89 -2.37
N HIS A 163 -11.94 -10.68 -3.13
CA HIS A 163 -12.18 -12.09 -2.83
C HIS A 163 -10.87 -12.90 -2.89
N TYR A 164 -10.07 -12.73 -3.94
CA TYR A 164 -8.77 -13.41 -4.06
C TYR A 164 -7.87 -13.11 -2.87
N ASN A 165 -7.69 -11.84 -2.53
CA ASN A 165 -6.86 -11.41 -1.40
C ASN A 165 -7.36 -11.97 -0.06
N LYS A 166 -8.67 -12.01 0.14
CA LYS A 166 -9.27 -12.65 1.30
C LYS A 166 -8.89 -14.12 1.36
N CYS A 167 -9.01 -14.83 0.25
CA CYS A 167 -8.69 -16.27 0.19
C CYS A 167 -7.20 -16.53 0.44
N ILE A 168 -6.29 -15.68 -0.06
CA ILE A 168 -4.85 -15.75 0.27
C ILE A 168 -4.64 -15.64 1.77
N ASN A 169 -5.23 -14.62 2.40
CA ASN A 169 -5.06 -14.36 3.83
C ASN A 169 -5.67 -15.46 4.71
N GLU A 170 -6.66 -16.19 4.22
CA GLU A 170 -7.35 -17.30 4.91
C GLU A 170 -6.71 -18.68 4.59
N GLY A 171 -5.68 -18.74 3.73
CA GLY A 171 -5.10 -20.00 3.26
C GLY A 171 -6.04 -20.82 2.35
N ASN A 172 -7.00 -20.18 1.70
CA ASN A 172 -7.98 -20.79 0.81
C ASN A 172 -7.57 -20.74 -0.68
N VAL A 173 -6.30 -20.49 -0.97
CA VAL A 173 -5.73 -20.63 -2.32
C VAL A 173 -4.67 -21.73 -2.26
N PRO A 174 -4.94 -22.93 -2.81
CA PRO A 174 -4.00 -24.04 -2.75
C PRO A 174 -2.79 -23.79 -3.65
N SER A 175 -1.63 -24.28 -3.24
CA SER A 175 -0.38 -24.19 -4.02
C SER A 175 -0.37 -25.06 -5.29
N GLY A 176 -1.25 -26.04 -5.36
CA GLY A 176 -1.40 -26.95 -6.49
C GLY A 176 -2.33 -28.12 -6.17
N SER A 177 -2.56 -29.00 -7.15
CA SER A 177 -3.43 -30.17 -6.98
C SER A 177 -2.95 -31.20 -5.93
N GLN A 178 -1.67 -31.12 -5.57
CA GLN A 178 -1.05 -31.99 -4.55
C GLN A 178 -1.10 -31.38 -3.14
N ASP A 179 -1.63 -30.17 -2.98
CA ASP A 179 -1.78 -29.53 -1.68
C ASP A 179 -2.72 -30.36 -0.80
N PRO A 180 -2.33 -30.77 0.41
CA PRO A 180 -3.20 -31.52 1.33
C PRO A 180 -4.55 -30.87 1.60
N ASN A 181 -4.62 -29.53 1.51
CA ASN A 181 -5.84 -28.76 1.69
C ASN A 181 -6.59 -28.44 0.38
N TYR A 182 -6.12 -28.99 -0.77
CA TYR A 182 -6.65 -28.62 -2.10
C TYR A 182 -8.18 -28.61 -2.17
N MET A 183 -8.83 -29.71 -1.80
CA MET A 183 -10.30 -29.83 -1.91
C MET A 183 -11.04 -28.86 -1.00
N LYS A 184 -10.54 -28.66 0.24
CA LYS A 184 -11.12 -27.71 1.20
C LYS A 184 -10.95 -26.26 0.72
N ALA A 185 -9.75 -25.89 0.35
CA ALA A 185 -9.42 -24.55 -0.11
C ALA A 185 -10.17 -24.22 -1.41
N ARG A 186 -10.17 -25.12 -2.40
CA ARG A 186 -10.91 -24.99 -3.65
C ARG A 186 -12.41 -24.77 -3.40
N LYS A 187 -13.03 -25.58 -2.53
CA LYS A 187 -14.45 -25.42 -2.19
C LYS A 187 -14.72 -24.07 -1.53
N ALA A 188 -13.91 -23.66 -0.56
CA ALA A 188 -14.04 -22.38 0.12
C ALA A 188 -13.89 -21.21 -0.86
N PHE A 189 -12.90 -21.28 -1.75
CA PHE A 189 -12.68 -20.28 -2.79
C PHE A 189 -13.90 -20.14 -3.71
N LEU A 190 -14.38 -21.24 -4.32
CA LEU A 190 -15.45 -21.20 -5.31
C LEU A 190 -16.78 -20.77 -4.69
N VAL A 191 -17.15 -21.29 -3.51
CA VAL A 191 -18.38 -20.88 -2.81
C VAL A 191 -18.31 -19.41 -2.40
N GLY A 192 -17.18 -18.96 -1.91
CA GLY A 192 -16.95 -17.56 -1.55
C GLY A 192 -17.01 -16.65 -2.78
N TYR A 193 -16.45 -17.08 -3.90
CA TYR A 193 -16.45 -16.33 -5.16
C TYR A 193 -17.86 -16.09 -5.68
N ASP A 194 -18.68 -17.15 -5.76
CA ASP A 194 -20.08 -17.07 -6.19
C ASP A 194 -20.95 -16.17 -5.28
N ARG A 195 -20.58 -16.06 -4.00
CA ARG A 195 -21.26 -15.17 -3.04
C ARG A 195 -20.80 -13.72 -3.11
N SER A 196 -19.52 -13.51 -3.38
CA SER A 196 -18.89 -12.18 -3.35
C SER A 196 -19.01 -11.43 -4.67
N VAL A 197 -19.01 -12.17 -5.80
CA VAL A 197 -19.00 -11.60 -7.16
C VAL A 197 -20.16 -12.19 -7.96
N PRO A 198 -21.15 -11.39 -8.38
CA PRO A 198 -22.26 -11.85 -9.22
C PRO A 198 -21.74 -12.58 -10.47
N ARG A 199 -22.36 -13.68 -10.86
CA ARG A 199 -21.91 -14.54 -11.98
C ARG A 199 -21.66 -13.79 -13.29
N LEU A 200 -22.51 -12.82 -13.62
CA LEU A 200 -22.36 -11.98 -14.80
C LEU A 200 -21.19 -10.98 -14.72
N ARG A 201 -20.54 -10.88 -13.55
CA ARG A 201 -19.42 -9.95 -13.31
C ARG A 201 -18.11 -10.67 -12.94
N GLN A 202 -18.10 -12.00 -13.06
CA GLN A 202 -16.92 -12.82 -12.75
C GLN A 202 -15.86 -12.77 -13.86
N ALA A 203 -14.65 -13.19 -13.53
CA ALA A 203 -13.46 -13.07 -14.38
C ALA A 203 -13.48 -13.91 -15.68
N ASN A 204 -14.41 -14.87 -15.81
CA ASN A 204 -14.53 -15.73 -16.99
C ASN A 204 -14.86 -14.99 -18.29
N HIS A 205 -15.27 -13.72 -18.22
CA HIS A 205 -15.49 -12.85 -19.37
C HIS A 205 -14.28 -11.96 -19.69
N CYS A 206 -13.18 -12.07 -18.92
CA CYS A 206 -12.00 -11.23 -19.09
C CYS A 206 -11.26 -11.59 -20.39
N ILE A 207 -10.97 -10.58 -21.20
CA ILE A 207 -10.19 -10.75 -22.45
C ILE A 207 -8.72 -10.34 -22.30
N GLY A 208 -8.30 -9.87 -21.12
CA GLY A 208 -6.92 -9.46 -20.84
C GLY A 208 -6.49 -8.17 -21.56
N CYS A 209 -7.41 -7.22 -21.75
CA CYS A 209 -7.15 -5.94 -22.46
C CYS A 209 -6.07 -5.07 -21.78
#